data_ff68309e50d1eb4781226a0b161d649b
#
_entry.id   ff68309e50d1eb4781226a0b161d649b
#
_cell.length_a   1.000
_cell.length_b   1.000
_cell.length_c   1.000
_cell.angle_alpha   90.00
_cell.angle_beta   90.00
_cell.angle_gamma   90.00
#
_symmetry.space_group_name_H-M   'P 1'
#
loop_
_entity.id
_entity.type
_entity.pdbx_description
1 polymer ?
#
loop_
_entity_poly.entity_id
_entity_poly.type
_entity_poly.pdbx_seq_one_letter_code
_entity_poly.pdbx_strand_id
1 'polypeptide(L)'
;MSNEITVKLKCSIKEFCNIIESKGFEIVDRFLLDDTYFIPKDIDIHKLTPREILKHSILIRDITQYMSDKHKVFKMTYKKKNIASNGDIISQQNIDCDISNTNDGKKFLNAIGYKEIMNIKENNIVYGKEGLNIALKDIEDGEKLIEIETVETNEDLNTVEKLKEKLNELKLPLDTKDYFIKKAEMKVKQISEDGV
;
A
#
# COMPACT_ATOMS: atom_id res chain seq x y z
N MET A 1 15.65 1.82 6.44
CA MET A 1 14.75 1.53 5.28
C MET A 1 13.93 0.32 5.66
N SER A 2 12.61 0.46 5.79
CA SER A 2 11.76 -0.70 6.06
C SER A 2 11.52 -1.51 4.80
N ASN A 3 11.60 -2.83 4.91
CA ASN A 3 11.09 -3.74 3.92
C ASN A 3 9.69 -4.17 4.36
N GLU A 4 8.80 -4.37 3.40
CA GLU A 4 7.41 -4.77 3.66
C GLU A 4 7.11 -6.09 2.95
N ILE A 5 6.27 -6.90 3.56
CA ILE A 5 5.58 -8.00 2.88
C ILE A 5 4.09 -7.73 2.86
N THR A 6 3.46 -8.06 1.75
CA THR A 6 2.03 -7.87 1.53
C THR A 6 1.45 -9.16 0.98
N VAL A 7 0.48 -9.74 1.66
CA VAL A 7 -0.07 -11.08 1.41
C VAL A 7 -1.58 -11.01 1.28
N LYS A 8 -2.16 -11.81 0.38
CA LYS A 8 -3.60 -11.89 0.19
C LYS A 8 -4.28 -12.66 1.34
N LEU A 9 -5.40 -12.12 1.83
CA LEU A 9 -6.26 -12.78 2.80
C LEU A 9 -7.12 -13.86 2.12
N LYS A 10 -7.25 -15.03 2.74
CA LYS A 10 -8.08 -16.16 2.27
C LYS A 10 -9.44 -16.30 2.94
N CYS A 11 -9.76 -15.41 3.88
CA CYS A 11 -11.04 -15.43 4.59
C CYS A 11 -11.72 -14.06 4.54
N SER A 12 -12.91 -13.94 5.10
CA SER A 12 -13.58 -12.66 5.24
C SER A 12 -12.86 -11.77 6.26
N ILE A 13 -13.02 -10.45 6.11
CA ILE A 13 -12.50 -9.46 7.09
C ILE A 13 -12.96 -9.77 8.49
N LYS A 14 -14.27 -10.06 8.66
CA LYS A 14 -14.84 -10.39 9.97
C LYS A 14 -14.18 -11.61 10.61
N GLU A 15 -13.93 -12.64 9.82
CA GLU A 15 -13.27 -13.87 10.28
C GLU A 15 -11.81 -13.59 10.67
N PHE A 16 -11.08 -12.81 9.85
CA PHE A 16 -9.72 -12.40 10.17
C PHE A 16 -9.67 -11.61 11.48
N CYS A 17 -10.55 -10.61 11.66
CA CYS A 17 -10.62 -9.82 12.90
C CYS A 17 -10.81 -10.71 14.13
N ASN A 18 -11.75 -11.67 14.08
CA ASN A 18 -11.94 -12.61 15.18
C ASN A 18 -10.71 -13.46 15.47
N ILE A 19 -10.02 -13.94 14.42
CA ILE A 19 -8.80 -14.76 14.56
C ILE A 19 -7.66 -13.93 15.19
N ILE A 20 -7.39 -12.74 14.67
CA ILE A 20 -6.25 -11.93 15.12
C ILE A 20 -6.47 -11.43 16.56
N GLU A 21 -7.69 -11.03 16.91
CA GLU A 21 -8.06 -10.62 18.26
C GLU A 21 -7.97 -11.79 19.25
N SER A 22 -8.38 -13.01 18.85
CA SER A 22 -8.20 -14.22 19.68
C SER A 22 -6.76 -14.55 19.99
N LYS A 23 -5.82 -14.05 19.21
CA LYS A 23 -4.36 -14.18 19.43
C LYS A 23 -3.78 -13.07 20.31
N GLY A 24 -4.63 -12.17 20.83
CA GLY A 24 -4.28 -11.09 21.73
C GLY A 24 -3.70 -9.86 21.02
N PHE A 25 -3.96 -9.69 19.73
CA PHE A 25 -3.70 -8.42 19.05
C PHE A 25 -4.82 -7.42 19.33
N GLU A 26 -4.46 -6.17 19.49
CA GLU A 26 -5.39 -5.07 19.70
C GLU A 26 -5.32 -4.08 18.55
N ILE A 27 -6.43 -3.37 18.29
CA ILE A 27 -6.42 -2.33 17.27
C ILE A 27 -5.65 -1.12 17.79
N VAL A 28 -4.60 -0.76 17.07
CA VAL A 28 -3.72 0.38 17.42
C VAL A 28 -3.93 1.57 16.48
N ASP A 29 -4.47 1.35 15.27
CA ASP A 29 -4.82 2.44 14.35
C ASP A 29 -5.93 2.03 13.39
N ARG A 30 -6.68 3.04 12.89
CA ARG A 30 -7.68 2.91 11.82
C ARG A 30 -7.67 4.15 10.97
N PHE A 31 -7.57 3.98 9.65
CA PHE A 31 -7.61 5.09 8.72
C PHE A 31 -8.15 4.68 7.35
N LEU A 32 -8.77 5.63 6.67
CA LEU A 32 -9.10 5.55 5.25
C LEU A 32 -7.98 6.20 4.45
N LEU A 33 -7.56 5.54 3.39
CA LEU A 33 -6.61 6.06 2.42
C LEU A 33 -7.30 6.15 1.05
N ASP A 34 -7.29 7.33 0.45
CA ASP A 34 -7.80 7.59 -0.90
C ASP A 34 -6.64 8.12 -1.75
N ASP A 35 -6.03 7.24 -2.53
CA ASP A 35 -4.86 7.49 -3.35
C ASP A 35 -5.24 7.69 -4.81
N THR A 36 -5.04 8.88 -5.36
CA THR A 36 -5.16 9.16 -6.80
C THR A 36 -3.78 9.18 -7.44
N TYR A 37 -3.57 8.37 -8.47
CA TYR A 37 -2.29 8.20 -9.16
C TYR A 37 -2.25 9.03 -10.44
N PHE A 38 -1.17 9.77 -10.61
CA PHE A 38 -0.86 10.60 -11.76
C PHE A 38 0.43 10.17 -12.41
N ILE A 39 0.47 10.20 -13.76
CA ILE A 39 1.68 9.96 -14.57
C ILE A 39 1.86 11.09 -15.59
N PRO A 40 3.07 11.31 -16.15
CA PRO A 40 3.27 12.21 -17.27
C PRO A 40 2.31 11.91 -18.44
N LYS A 41 1.77 12.94 -19.10
CA LYS A 41 0.76 12.80 -20.18
C LYS A 41 1.28 12.04 -21.40
N ASP A 42 2.57 12.12 -21.67
CA ASP A 42 3.26 11.47 -22.78
C ASP A 42 3.49 9.97 -22.57
N ILE A 43 3.26 9.46 -21.35
CA ILE A 43 3.36 8.02 -21.08
C ILE A 43 2.13 7.30 -21.63
N ASP A 44 2.38 6.31 -22.50
CA ASP A 44 1.39 5.39 -23.03
C ASP A 44 1.33 4.12 -22.14
N ILE A 45 0.23 3.98 -21.39
CA ILE A 45 0.05 2.86 -20.44
C ILE A 45 -0.08 1.49 -21.12
N HIS A 46 -0.37 1.43 -22.43
CA HIS A 46 -0.49 0.18 -23.17
C HIS A 46 0.86 -0.34 -23.71
N LYS A 47 1.92 0.47 -23.63
CA LYS A 47 3.27 0.12 -24.11
C LYS A 47 4.27 -0.23 -23.03
N LEU A 48 3.91 -0.01 -21.76
CA LEU A 48 4.80 -0.19 -20.61
C LEU A 48 4.22 -1.20 -19.62
N THR A 49 5.10 -1.85 -18.90
CA THR A 49 4.69 -2.71 -17.78
C THR A 49 4.12 -1.87 -16.63
N PRO A 50 3.23 -2.42 -15.79
CA PRO A 50 2.71 -1.71 -14.61
C PRO A 50 3.81 -1.10 -13.74
N ARG A 51 4.94 -1.77 -13.60
CA ARG A 51 6.07 -1.28 -12.81
C ARG A 51 6.76 -0.08 -13.44
N GLU A 52 6.95 -0.09 -14.76
CA GLU A 52 7.50 1.05 -15.51
C GLU A 52 6.57 2.26 -15.44
N ILE A 53 5.26 2.08 -15.57
CA ILE A 53 4.25 3.13 -15.43
C ILE A 53 4.33 3.76 -14.02
N LEU A 54 4.33 2.92 -12.98
CA LEU A 54 4.33 3.37 -11.60
C LEU A 54 5.66 3.98 -11.13
N LYS A 55 6.76 3.75 -11.86
CA LYS A 55 8.06 4.39 -11.58
C LYS A 55 7.98 5.91 -11.69
N HIS A 56 7.09 6.42 -12.54
CA HIS A 56 6.92 7.85 -12.82
C HIS A 56 5.69 8.45 -12.13
N SER A 57 5.00 7.67 -11.28
CA SER A 57 3.75 8.12 -10.68
C SER A 57 3.97 9.06 -9.50
N ILE A 58 3.10 10.07 -9.42
CA ILE A 58 2.90 10.90 -8.23
C ILE A 58 1.51 10.62 -7.72
N LEU A 59 1.37 10.48 -6.40
CA LEU A 59 0.10 10.23 -5.73
C LEU A 59 -0.41 11.53 -5.09
N ILE A 60 -1.70 11.78 -5.24
CA ILE A 60 -2.45 12.69 -4.36
C ILE A 60 -3.17 11.81 -3.35
N ARG A 61 -2.87 12.01 -2.07
CA ARG A 61 -3.36 11.20 -0.96
C ARG A 61 -4.30 11.99 -0.07
N ASP A 62 -5.49 11.44 0.22
CA ASP A 62 -6.38 11.86 1.30
C ASP A 62 -6.34 10.77 2.38
N ILE A 63 -5.84 11.11 3.56
CA ILE A 63 -5.76 10.20 4.71
C ILE A 63 -6.74 10.70 5.75
N THR A 64 -7.74 9.89 6.08
CA THR A 64 -8.68 10.18 7.17
C THR A 64 -8.39 9.27 8.34
N GLN A 65 -7.87 9.82 9.43
CA GLN A 65 -7.62 9.11 10.68
C GLN A 65 -8.90 8.97 11.50
N TYR A 66 -9.12 7.80 12.11
CA TYR A 66 -10.33 7.52 12.91
C TYR A 66 -10.07 7.39 14.40
N MET A 67 -8.87 7.05 14.84
CA MET A 67 -8.56 6.76 16.23
C MET A 67 -7.95 7.94 17.01
N SER A 68 -7.33 8.88 16.34
CA SER A 68 -6.87 10.15 16.94
C SER A 68 -7.69 11.29 16.36
N ASP A 69 -8.28 12.13 17.19
CA ASP A 69 -9.09 13.32 16.81
C ASP A 69 -9.35 13.51 15.32
N LYS A 70 -10.24 12.71 14.76
CA LYS A 70 -10.63 12.63 13.33
C LYS A 70 -10.07 13.78 12.50
N HIS A 71 -8.85 13.67 12.06
CA HIS A 71 -8.26 14.68 11.20
C HIS A 71 -7.96 14.12 9.81
N LYS A 72 -7.98 15.02 8.83
CA LYS A 72 -7.58 14.72 7.47
C LYS A 72 -6.20 15.28 7.19
N VAL A 73 -5.41 14.47 6.50
CA VAL A 73 -4.09 14.85 6.01
C VAL A 73 -4.08 14.68 4.50
N PHE A 74 -3.66 15.72 3.78
CA PHE A 74 -3.54 15.69 2.33
C PHE A 74 -2.08 15.77 1.94
N LYS A 75 -1.64 14.84 1.10
CA LYS A 75 -0.24 14.77 0.66
C LYS A 75 -0.12 14.57 -0.83
N MET A 76 0.94 15.11 -1.39
CA MET A 76 1.48 14.70 -2.67
C MET A 76 2.70 13.84 -2.41
N THR A 77 2.69 12.60 -2.89
CA THR A 77 3.73 11.60 -2.61
C THR A 77 4.38 11.13 -3.90
N TYR A 78 5.70 11.26 -4.01
CA TYR A 78 6.50 10.59 -5.02
C TYR A 78 7.27 9.42 -4.42
N LYS A 79 7.05 8.21 -4.96
CA LYS A 79 7.74 7.00 -4.52
C LYS A 79 8.95 6.75 -5.40
N LYS A 80 10.12 7.25 -4.98
CA LYS A 80 11.37 6.98 -5.68
C LYS A 80 11.79 5.54 -5.44
N LYS A 81 11.81 4.74 -6.53
CA LYS A 81 12.20 3.32 -6.47
C LYS A 81 13.53 3.10 -7.18
N ASN A 82 14.44 2.37 -6.55
CA ASN A 82 15.61 1.81 -7.20
C ASN A 82 15.28 0.37 -7.61
N ILE A 83 15.38 0.09 -8.89
CA ILE A 83 14.99 -1.19 -9.48
C ILE A 83 16.26 -1.87 -9.99
N ALA A 84 16.48 -3.12 -9.63
CA ALA A 84 17.55 -3.97 -10.14
C ALA A 84 17.33 -4.32 -11.62
N SER A 85 18.36 -4.82 -12.28
CA SER A 85 18.28 -5.26 -13.68
C SER A 85 17.29 -6.41 -13.92
N ASN A 86 17.05 -7.23 -12.90
CA ASN A 86 16.02 -8.29 -12.92
C ASN A 86 14.60 -7.79 -12.63
N GLY A 87 14.43 -6.48 -12.40
CA GLY A 87 13.12 -5.87 -12.10
C GLY A 87 12.74 -5.79 -10.63
N ASP A 88 13.56 -6.29 -9.70
CA ASP A 88 13.29 -6.23 -8.27
C ASP A 88 13.48 -4.82 -7.71
N ILE A 89 12.65 -4.45 -6.73
CA ILE A 89 12.79 -3.17 -6.01
C ILE A 89 13.84 -3.35 -4.93
N ILE A 90 15.04 -2.76 -5.15
CA ILE A 90 16.15 -2.79 -4.20
C ILE A 90 15.86 -1.87 -3.00
N SER A 91 15.30 -0.70 -3.28
CA SER A 91 14.94 0.27 -2.24
C SER A 91 13.83 1.19 -2.70
N GLN A 92 13.06 1.72 -1.75
CA GLN A 92 12.02 2.71 -1.98
C GLN A 92 12.18 3.86 -0.98
N GLN A 93 12.07 5.09 -1.47
CA GLN A 93 12.01 6.30 -0.66
C GLN A 93 10.70 7.03 -0.99
N ASN A 94 9.92 7.38 0.02
CA ASN A 94 8.79 8.27 -0.12
C ASN A 94 9.26 9.71 0.04
N ILE A 95 8.89 10.57 -0.91
CA ILE A 95 9.09 12.02 -0.84
C ILE A 95 7.70 12.63 -0.75
N ASP A 96 7.36 13.12 0.43
CA ASP A 96 6.05 13.66 0.74
C ASP A 96 6.09 15.20 0.78
N CYS A 97 5.02 15.80 0.27
CA CYS A 97 4.75 17.22 0.38
C CYS A 97 3.31 17.39 0.88
N ASP A 98 3.13 18.09 2.00
CA ASP A 98 1.80 18.40 2.50
C ASP A 98 1.13 19.42 1.57
N ILE A 99 -0.16 19.22 1.29
CA ILE A 99 -0.98 20.10 0.45
C ILE A 99 -2.24 20.49 1.22
N SER A 100 -2.83 21.64 0.86
CA SER A 100 -4.02 22.14 1.54
C SER A 100 -5.28 21.31 1.30
N ASN A 101 -5.40 20.71 0.11
CA ASN A 101 -6.48 19.82 -0.29
C ASN A 101 -6.11 19.05 -1.56
N THR A 102 -6.86 17.99 -1.84
CA THR A 102 -6.59 17.12 -3.01
C THR A 102 -6.85 17.82 -4.34
N ASN A 103 -7.85 18.73 -4.41
CA ASN A 103 -8.22 19.41 -5.65
C ASN A 103 -7.08 20.31 -6.17
N ASP A 104 -6.43 21.07 -5.30
CA ASP A 104 -5.30 21.91 -5.67
C ASP A 104 -4.08 21.09 -6.11
N GLY A 105 -3.82 19.97 -5.42
CA GLY A 105 -2.80 19.01 -5.85
C GLY A 105 -3.08 18.44 -7.25
N LYS A 106 -4.32 18.04 -7.54
CA LYS A 106 -4.74 17.54 -8.86
C LYS A 106 -4.59 18.63 -9.93
N LYS A 107 -5.02 19.87 -9.66
CA LYS A 107 -4.85 21.01 -10.59
C LYS A 107 -3.38 21.26 -10.88
N PHE A 108 -2.53 21.26 -9.86
CA PHE A 108 -1.09 21.48 -10.02
C PHE A 108 -0.48 20.42 -10.94
N LEU A 109 -0.73 19.13 -10.67
CA LEU A 109 -0.20 18.03 -11.49
C LEU A 109 -0.69 18.12 -12.95
N ASN A 110 -1.97 18.43 -13.18
CA ASN A 110 -2.50 18.63 -14.53
C ASN A 110 -1.80 19.80 -15.26
N ALA A 111 -1.52 20.89 -14.54
CA ALA A 111 -0.86 22.08 -15.11
C ALA A 111 0.58 21.80 -15.54
N ILE A 112 1.31 20.95 -14.81
CA ILE A 112 2.69 20.56 -15.13
C ILE A 112 2.79 19.35 -16.06
N GLY A 113 1.68 18.93 -16.68
CA GLY A 113 1.71 17.91 -17.73
C GLY A 113 1.53 16.47 -17.25
N TYR A 114 0.91 16.26 -16.09
CA TYR A 114 0.49 14.95 -15.60
C TYR A 114 -0.98 14.67 -15.91
N LYS A 115 -1.37 13.41 -15.98
CA LYS A 115 -2.76 12.92 -16.12
C LYS A 115 -3.06 11.90 -15.03
N GLU A 116 -4.30 11.93 -14.54
CA GLU A 116 -4.83 10.90 -13.65
C GLU A 116 -5.01 9.58 -14.41
N ILE A 117 -4.63 8.45 -13.79
CA ILE A 117 -4.79 7.13 -14.40
C ILE A 117 -5.66 6.19 -13.57
N MET A 118 -5.66 6.33 -12.25
CA MET A 118 -6.45 5.47 -11.38
C MET A 118 -6.63 6.09 -10.00
N ASN A 119 -7.62 5.59 -9.29
CA ASN A 119 -7.84 5.84 -7.88
C ASN A 119 -7.89 4.51 -7.12
N ILE A 120 -7.31 4.46 -5.93
CA ILE A 120 -7.36 3.32 -5.02
C ILE A 120 -7.79 3.81 -3.65
N LYS A 121 -8.93 3.32 -3.18
CA LYS A 121 -9.41 3.56 -1.82
C LYS A 121 -9.26 2.30 -0.99
N GLU A 122 -8.83 2.46 0.24
CA GLU A 122 -8.69 1.35 1.17
C GLU A 122 -9.01 1.76 2.60
N ASN A 123 -9.75 0.90 3.30
CA ASN A 123 -9.90 0.97 4.73
C ASN A 123 -8.80 0.17 5.40
N ASN A 124 -8.06 0.80 6.30
CA ASN A 124 -6.96 0.17 7.01
C ASN A 124 -7.31 0.00 8.49
N ILE A 125 -7.05 -1.20 9.01
CA ILE A 125 -7.09 -1.52 10.45
C ILE A 125 -5.72 -2.05 10.82
N VAL A 126 -5.02 -1.39 11.70
CA VAL A 126 -3.71 -1.83 12.19
C VAL A 126 -3.89 -2.53 13.53
N TYR A 127 -3.49 -3.77 13.59
CA TYR A 127 -3.44 -4.58 14.80
C TYR A 127 -2.02 -4.62 15.33
N GLY A 128 -1.85 -4.37 16.64
CA GLY A 128 -0.55 -4.37 17.30
C GLY A 128 -0.46 -5.38 18.43
N LYS A 129 0.69 -6.04 18.55
CA LYS A 129 1.06 -6.89 19.69
C LYS A 129 2.58 -7.01 19.79
N GLU A 130 3.14 -6.73 20.97
CA GLU A 130 4.56 -6.96 21.28
C GLU A 130 5.53 -6.39 20.21
N GLY A 131 5.23 -5.19 19.70
CA GLY A 131 6.05 -4.52 18.69
C GLY A 131 5.83 -4.99 17.25
N LEU A 132 5.00 -6.01 17.01
CA LEU A 132 4.55 -6.40 15.69
C LEU A 132 3.25 -5.66 15.34
N ASN A 133 3.24 -4.94 14.24
CA ASN A 133 2.05 -4.34 13.67
C ASN A 133 1.66 -5.06 12.38
N ILE A 134 0.37 -5.37 12.26
CA ILE A 134 -0.23 -6.03 11.10
C ILE A 134 -1.34 -5.13 10.57
N ALA A 135 -1.17 -4.60 9.37
CA ALA A 135 -2.19 -3.79 8.70
C ALA A 135 -3.10 -4.68 7.85
N LEU A 136 -4.38 -4.74 8.19
CA LEU A 136 -5.44 -5.27 7.33
C LEU A 136 -5.87 -4.16 6.37
N LYS A 137 -5.74 -4.40 5.07
CA LYS A 137 -6.10 -3.48 3.99
C LYS A 137 -7.32 -4.00 3.24
N ASP A 138 -8.44 -3.30 3.38
CA ASP A 138 -9.69 -3.56 2.64
C ASP A 138 -9.75 -2.61 1.45
N ILE A 139 -9.33 -3.09 0.28
CA ILE A 139 -9.31 -2.29 -0.95
C ILE A 139 -10.71 -2.30 -1.55
N GLU A 140 -11.27 -1.10 -1.83
CA GLU A 140 -12.55 -0.93 -2.51
C GLU A 140 -12.48 -1.57 -3.91
N ASP A 141 -13.45 -2.42 -4.21
CA ASP A 141 -13.51 -3.21 -5.47
C ASP A 141 -12.22 -4.01 -5.77
N GLY A 142 -11.53 -4.44 -4.72
CA GLY A 142 -10.25 -5.13 -4.84
C GLY A 142 -10.03 -6.23 -3.81
N GLU A 143 -8.78 -6.63 -3.70
CA GLU A 143 -8.35 -7.69 -2.81
C GLU A 143 -8.28 -7.22 -1.35
N LYS A 144 -8.40 -8.17 -0.42
CA LYS A 144 -8.14 -7.98 1.00
C LYS A 144 -6.71 -8.43 1.27
N LEU A 145 -5.89 -7.52 1.78
CA LEU A 145 -4.47 -7.74 1.96
C LEU A 145 -4.08 -7.57 3.43
N ILE A 146 -3.02 -8.25 3.81
CA ILE A 146 -2.30 -8.05 5.06
C ILE A 146 -0.92 -7.51 4.72
N GLU A 147 -0.51 -6.45 5.42
CA GLU A 147 0.83 -5.87 5.27
C GLU A 147 1.53 -5.84 6.62
N ILE A 148 2.79 -6.21 6.63
CA ILE A 148 3.71 -6.03 7.77
C ILE A 148 5.04 -5.48 7.26
N GLU A 149 5.67 -4.67 8.11
CA GLU A 149 6.95 -4.04 7.81
C GLU A 149 8.04 -4.54 8.76
N THR A 150 9.30 -4.52 8.29
CA THR A 150 10.45 -4.79 9.15
C THR A 150 10.61 -3.70 10.19
N VAL A 151 10.98 -4.10 11.41
CA VAL A 151 11.28 -3.23 12.54
C VAL A 151 12.78 -3.32 12.81
N GLU A 152 13.55 -2.31 12.40
CA GLU A 152 15.03 -2.32 12.49
C GLU A 152 15.55 -2.55 13.92
N THR A 153 14.82 -2.06 14.93
CA THR A 153 15.18 -2.17 16.35
C THR A 153 14.75 -3.49 16.99
N ASN A 154 14.03 -4.34 16.26
CA ASN A 154 13.56 -5.63 16.77
C ASN A 154 14.25 -6.76 16.00
N GLU A 155 15.16 -7.48 16.66
CA GLU A 155 15.95 -8.55 16.04
C GLU A 155 15.06 -9.65 15.43
N ASP A 156 13.87 -9.90 15.97
CA ASP A 156 12.94 -10.92 15.48
C ASP A 156 12.08 -10.46 14.29
N LEU A 157 12.14 -9.17 13.92
CA LEU A 157 11.32 -8.55 12.87
C LEU A 157 12.13 -7.71 11.88
N ASN A 158 13.45 -7.79 11.90
CA ASN A 158 14.32 -6.89 11.13
C ASN A 158 14.63 -7.36 9.70
N THR A 159 14.18 -8.55 9.31
CA THR A 159 14.34 -9.07 7.94
C THR A 159 13.03 -9.61 7.38
N VAL A 160 12.93 -9.67 6.06
CA VAL A 160 11.78 -10.26 5.34
C VAL A 160 11.57 -11.73 5.71
N GLU A 161 12.65 -12.48 5.87
CA GLU A 161 12.61 -13.90 6.24
C GLU A 161 11.97 -14.08 7.60
N LYS A 162 12.37 -13.28 8.59
CA LYS A 162 11.80 -13.31 9.95
C LYS A 162 10.33 -12.89 9.97
N LEU A 163 9.94 -11.92 9.13
CA LEU A 163 8.52 -11.57 8.97
C LEU A 163 7.70 -12.73 8.42
N LYS A 164 8.23 -13.46 7.43
CA LYS A 164 7.56 -14.67 6.88
C LYS A 164 7.44 -15.77 7.93
N GLU A 165 8.50 -16.04 8.70
CA GLU A 165 8.49 -16.99 9.81
C GLU A 165 7.41 -16.60 10.82
N LYS A 166 7.36 -15.31 11.22
CA LYS A 166 6.37 -14.80 12.16
C LYS A 166 4.93 -14.95 11.66
N LEU A 167 4.67 -14.65 10.38
CA LEU A 167 3.34 -14.89 9.80
C LEU A 167 2.95 -16.36 9.80
N ASN A 168 3.90 -17.26 9.53
CA ASN A 168 3.66 -18.71 9.56
C ASN A 168 3.34 -19.20 10.97
N GLU A 169 4.05 -18.70 12.01
CA GLU A 169 3.75 -18.99 13.41
C GLU A 169 2.34 -18.57 13.82
N LEU A 170 1.89 -17.43 13.32
CA LEU A 170 0.56 -16.91 13.61
C LEU A 170 -0.55 -17.75 12.97
N LYS A 171 -0.25 -18.60 11.98
CA LYS A 171 -1.23 -19.46 11.29
C LYS A 171 -2.48 -18.71 10.84
N LEU A 172 -2.28 -17.51 10.31
CA LEU A 172 -3.34 -16.71 9.75
C LEU A 172 -3.80 -17.28 8.39
N PRO A 173 -5.08 -17.11 8.00
CA PRO A 173 -5.61 -17.62 6.74
C PRO A 173 -5.14 -16.77 5.54
N LEU A 174 -3.86 -16.89 5.17
CA LEU A 174 -3.18 -16.11 4.14
C LEU A 174 -2.83 -16.93 2.91
N ASP A 175 -2.76 -16.31 1.75
CA ASP A 175 -2.19 -16.90 0.53
C ASP A 175 -0.68 -16.64 0.47
N THR A 176 0.09 -17.56 1.00
CA THR A 176 1.55 -17.45 1.10
C THR A 176 2.29 -17.81 -0.20
N LYS A 177 1.59 -17.91 -1.34
CA LYS A 177 2.24 -18.13 -2.64
C LYS A 177 3.00 -16.90 -3.12
N ASP A 178 2.52 -15.71 -2.74
CA ASP A 178 3.15 -14.43 -3.05
C ASP A 178 3.16 -13.54 -1.80
N TYR A 179 4.36 -13.14 -1.38
CA TYR A 179 4.57 -12.25 -0.24
C TYR A 179 4.78 -10.79 -0.64
N PHE A 180 4.73 -10.48 -1.93
CA PHE A 180 5.08 -9.15 -2.44
C PHE A 180 4.00 -8.57 -3.35
N ILE A 181 2.73 -8.81 -3.01
CA ILE A 181 1.59 -8.29 -3.77
C ILE A 181 1.64 -6.75 -3.77
N LYS A 182 1.55 -6.17 -4.96
CA LYS A 182 1.55 -4.71 -5.14
C LYS A 182 0.20 -4.27 -5.70
N LYS A 183 -0.68 -3.77 -4.82
CA LYS A 183 -2.05 -3.31 -5.16
C LYS A 183 -2.10 -2.39 -6.37
N ALA A 184 -1.14 -1.45 -6.47
CA ALA A 184 -1.09 -0.49 -7.58
C ALA A 184 -0.72 -1.17 -8.91
N GLU A 185 0.21 -2.14 -8.90
CA GLU A 185 0.55 -2.90 -10.12
C GLU A 185 -0.64 -3.73 -10.61
N MET A 186 -1.39 -4.34 -9.69
CA MET A 186 -2.62 -5.08 -10.02
C MET A 186 -3.67 -4.17 -10.66
N LYS A 187 -3.89 -2.98 -10.10
CA LYS A 187 -4.88 -2.03 -10.64
C LYS A 187 -4.46 -1.47 -11.99
N VAL A 188 -3.20 -1.14 -12.19
CA VAL A 188 -2.68 -0.70 -13.50
C VAL A 188 -2.84 -1.79 -14.54
N LYS A 189 -2.52 -3.05 -14.20
CA LYS A 189 -2.71 -4.19 -15.10
C LYS A 189 -4.16 -4.32 -15.54
N GLN A 190 -5.10 -4.27 -14.61
CA GLN A 190 -6.54 -4.31 -14.91
C GLN A 190 -6.94 -3.20 -15.90
N ILE A 191 -6.55 -1.94 -15.64
CA ILE A 191 -6.88 -0.79 -16.52
C ILE A 191 -6.25 -0.96 -17.91
N SER A 192 -5.04 -1.51 -18.00
CA SER A 192 -4.36 -1.72 -19.28
C SER A 192 -5.02 -2.84 -20.12
N GLU A 193 -5.67 -3.81 -19.47
CA GLU A 193 -6.37 -4.92 -20.11
C GLU A 193 -7.81 -4.56 -20.49
N ASP A 194 -8.51 -3.75 -19.70
CA ASP A 194 -9.90 -3.34 -19.92
C ASP A 194 -10.07 -2.31 -21.08
N GLY A 195 -8.98 -1.76 -21.59
CA GLY A 195 -8.95 -0.76 -22.67
C GLY A 195 -8.78 -1.32 -24.09
N VAL A 196 -8.93 -2.64 -24.26
CA VAL A 196 -8.83 -3.34 -25.57
C VAL A 196 -10.20 -3.65 -26.13
#